data_d439f47f689956d04726dafd210fefe9
#
_entry.id   d439f47f689956d04726dafd210fefe9
#
_cell.length_a   1.000
_cell.length_b   1.000
_cell.length_c   1.000
_cell.angle_alpha   90.00
_cell.angle_beta   90.00
_cell.angle_gamma   90.00
#
_symmetry.space_group_name_H-M   'P 1'
#
loop_
_entity.id
_entity.type
_entity.pdbx_description
1 polymer ?
#
loop_
_entity_poly.entity_id
_entity_poly.type
_entity_poly.pdbx_seq_one_letter_code
_entity_poly.pdbx_strand_id
1 'polypeptide(L)'
;DRTFADLFAGTGVVGKTFKAKGYRVISNDLQYYSYVLNRHLIGNRPPLDVSRFFYLNELSGVDGFVYRHYCAGSGSGRNYFTDGNGRRCDAVRLELERLRNAGEINDAQYFYLLASLIQSIDKYANTASVYGAFLKHIKKSAERDFQLELLPVIDGVDGCEVYNEDINALIRRVEGDILYLDPPYNARQYCSNYHVLETIARYDNPPLSGKTGLRAAGEQRSAYCSSRTAADVLEDVLRHARFQYIFLSYNNEGLIPLEEIQTIMRRYGAYEMFSTDYRRFKADTDENRRHRSSSTIEYLHCLIKDG
;
A
#
# COMPACT_ATOMS: atom_id res chain seq x y z
N ASP A 1 23.82 13.50 3.00
CA ASP A 1 22.74 12.63 3.54
C ASP A 1 22.58 11.43 2.62
N ARG A 2 22.43 10.23 3.21
CA ARG A 2 22.21 9.01 2.42
C ARG A 2 20.77 8.96 1.93
N THR A 3 20.58 8.54 0.68
CA THR A 3 19.26 8.39 0.05
C THR A 3 18.84 6.94 0.03
N PHE A 4 17.61 6.67 0.47
CA PHE A 4 16.97 5.36 0.39
C PHE A 4 15.69 5.48 -0.43
N ALA A 5 15.57 4.73 -1.51
CA ALA A 5 14.38 4.70 -2.36
C ALA A 5 13.61 3.39 -2.17
N ASP A 6 12.32 3.49 -1.83
CA ASP A 6 11.37 2.39 -1.75
C ASP A 6 10.29 2.62 -2.81
N LEU A 7 10.41 1.95 -3.96
CA LEU A 7 9.59 2.25 -5.13
C LEU A 7 8.38 1.33 -5.31
N PHE A 8 8.20 0.35 -4.40
CA PHE A 8 6.98 -0.44 -4.21
C PHE A 8 6.54 -0.34 -2.74
N ALA A 9 6.36 0.88 -2.26
CA ALA A 9 6.34 1.20 -0.83
C ALA A 9 5.17 0.61 -0.03
N GLY A 10 4.06 0.25 -0.70
CA GLY A 10 2.90 -0.33 -0.04
C GLY A 10 2.43 0.51 1.14
N THR A 11 2.48 -0.07 2.34
CA THR A 11 2.07 0.63 3.58
C THR A 11 3.13 1.60 4.14
N GLY A 12 4.29 1.73 3.50
CA GLY A 12 5.36 2.65 3.90
C GLY A 12 6.22 2.18 5.09
N VAL A 13 6.12 0.90 5.48
CA VAL A 13 6.81 0.38 6.68
C VAL A 13 8.33 0.43 6.52
N VAL A 14 8.86 0.06 5.35
CA VAL A 14 10.29 0.07 5.09
C VAL A 14 10.79 1.52 5.02
N GLY A 15 10.17 2.35 4.19
CA GLY A 15 10.53 3.76 4.03
C GLY A 15 10.55 4.53 5.36
N LYS A 16 9.50 4.39 6.20
CA LYS A 16 9.45 5.06 7.51
C LYS A 16 10.58 4.63 8.45
N THR A 17 11.02 3.37 8.35
CA THR A 17 12.12 2.85 9.16
C THR A 17 13.45 3.51 8.78
N PHE A 18 13.70 3.69 7.47
CA PHE A 18 14.87 4.40 7.00
C PHE A 18 14.81 5.90 7.27
N LYS A 19 13.63 6.51 7.15
CA LYS A 19 13.40 7.91 7.55
C LYS A 19 13.79 8.15 9.02
N ALA A 20 13.28 7.29 9.92
CA ALA A 20 13.62 7.37 11.36
C ALA A 20 15.10 7.17 11.66
N LYS A 21 15.86 6.56 10.75
CA LYS A 21 17.32 6.39 10.81
C LYS A 21 18.09 7.57 10.16
N GLY A 22 17.40 8.63 9.73
CA GLY A 22 18.01 9.81 9.16
C GLY A 22 18.36 9.72 7.66
N TYR A 23 17.75 8.80 6.92
CA TYR A 23 17.88 8.75 5.46
C TYR A 23 16.90 9.73 4.80
N ARG A 24 17.32 10.36 3.71
CA ARG A 24 16.40 11.00 2.76
C ARG A 24 15.67 9.89 2.00
N VAL A 25 14.35 9.80 2.15
CA VAL A 25 13.56 8.73 1.58
C VAL A 25 12.85 9.21 0.33
N ILE A 26 12.96 8.42 -0.74
CA ILE A 26 12.13 8.51 -1.95
C ILE A 26 11.18 7.33 -1.92
N SER A 27 9.88 7.59 -1.87
CA SER A 27 8.83 6.58 -1.79
C SER A 27 7.93 6.65 -3.01
N ASN A 28 7.52 5.51 -3.54
CA ASN A 28 6.56 5.44 -4.64
C ASN A 28 5.64 4.23 -4.50
N ASP A 29 4.41 4.38 -4.91
CA ASP A 29 3.51 3.25 -5.15
C ASP A 29 2.51 3.58 -6.26
N LEU A 30 2.13 2.57 -7.03
CA LEU A 30 1.14 2.71 -8.10
C LEU A 30 -0.28 2.90 -7.54
N GLN A 31 -0.56 2.40 -6.34
CA GLN A 31 -1.87 2.51 -5.68
C GLN A 31 -1.99 3.83 -4.93
N TYR A 32 -3.11 4.54 -5.13
CA TYR A 32 -3.30 5.85 -4.50
C TYR A 32 -3.46 5.77 -2.98
N TYR A 33 -4.12 4.72 -2.45
CA TYR A 33 -4.21 4.54 -0.99
C TYR A 33 -2.82 4.38 -0.35
N SER A 34 -1.90 3.66 -1.01
CA SER A 34 -0.50 3.54 -0.59
C SER A 34 0.22 4.89 -0.66
N TYR A 35 0.03 5.63 -1.76
CA TYR A 35 0.56 6.99 -1.88
C TYR A 35 0.09 7.88 -0.71
N VAL A 36 -1.20 7.85 -0.35
CA VAL A 36 -1.74 8.61 0.79
C VAL A 36 -1.03 8.25 2.09
N LEU A 37 -0.83 6.96 2.37
CA LEU A 37 -0.09 6.51 3.55
C LEU A 37 1.34 7.06 3.57
N ASN A 38 2.03 6.97 2.44
CA ASN A 38 3.41 7.43 2.30
C ASN A 38 3.52 8.96 2.32
N ARG A 39 2.54 9.71 1.79
CA ARG A 39 2.49 11.18 1.91
C ARG A 39 2.49 11.63 3.37
N HIS A 40 1.87 10.84 4.26
CA HIS A 40 1.95 11.10 5.69
C HIS A 40 3.26 10.55 6.30
N LEU A 41 3.53 9.25 6.17
CA LEU A 41 4.64 8.60 6.90
C LEU A 41 6.02 9.09 6.46
N ILE A 42 6.18 9.38 5.17
CA ILE A 42 7.43 9.81 4.57
C ILE A 42 7.45 11.33 4.36
N GLY A 43 6.38 11.90 3.78
CA GLY A 43 6.33 13.31 3.40
C GLY A 43 6.15 14.27 4.58
N ASN A 44 5.45 13.87 5.66
CA ASN A 44 5.18 14.74 6.80
C ASN A 44 6.29 14.68 7.85
N ARG A 45 6.51 15.82 8.56
CA ARG A 45 7.45 15.97 9.68
C ARG A 45 6.84 16.79 10.81
N PRO A 46 7.33 16.62 12.06
CA PRO A 46 6.97 17.54 13.16
C PRO A 46 7.53 18.97 12.90
N PRO A 47 6.88 20.03 13.46
CA PRO A 47 5.61 19.97 14.16
C PRO A 47 4.41 19.87 13.19
N LEU A 48 3.44 19.06 13.51
CA LEU A 48 2.15 19.00 12.81
C LEU A 48 1.03 19.13 13.85
N ASP A 49 0.33 20.27 13.86
CA ASP A 49 -0.77 20.49 14.78
C ASP A 49 -1.99 19.67 14.35
N VAL A 50 -2.32 18.71 15.18
CA VAL A 50 -3.42 17.75 14.95
C VAL A 50 -4.42 17.72 16.12
N SER A 51 -4.15 18.45 17.18
CA SER A 51 -4.96 18.43 18.41
C SER A 51 -6.42 18.81 18.18
N ARG A 52 -6.67 19.73 17.26
CA ARG A 52 -8.02 20.20 16.90
C ARG A 52 -8.89 19.16 16.16
N PHE A 53 -8.34 18.02 15.75
CA PHE A 53 -9.06 17.04 14.92
C PHE A 53 -9.66 15.86 15.72
N PHE A 54 -9.53 15.84 17.05
CA PHE A 54 -10.12 14.78 17.87
C PHE A 54 -11.66 14.72 17.75
N TYR A 55 -12.32 15.86 17.44
CA TYR A 55 -13.76 15.92 17.21
C TYR A 55 -14.25 15.03 16.06
N LEU A 56 -13.37 14.63 15.14
CA LEU A 56 -13.72 13.71 14.05
C LEU A 56 -14.29 12.38 14.55
N ASN A 57 -13.96 11.98 15.78
CA ASN A 57 -14.54 10.81 16.44
C ASN A 57 -15.95 11.04 16.98
N GLU A 58 -16.40 12.29 17.05
CA GLU A 58 -17.72 12.66 17.58
C GLU A 58 -18.74 12.91 16.45
N LEU A 59 -18.29 12.86 15.18
CA LEU A 59 -19.17 13.06 14.03
C LEU A 59 -20.26 12.00 13.98
N SER A 60 -21.49 12.43 13.75
CA SER A 60 -22.59 11.53 13.45
C SER A 60 -22.36 10.86 12.09
N GLY A 61 -22.64 9.56 12.00
CA GLY A 61 -22.50 8.81 10.74
C GLY A 61 -23.46 9.33 9.66
N VAL A 62 -23.05 9.22 8.41
CA VAL A 62 -23.84 9.64 7.23
C VAL A 62 -23.95 8.51 6.20
N ASP A 63 -25.01 8.50 5.41
CA ASP A 63 -25.23 7.54 4.34
C ASP A 63 -24.44 7.95 3.08
N GLY A 64 -23.10 7.78 3.11
CA GLY A 64 -22.21 8.08 2.01
C GLY A 64 -21.93 6.90 1.10
N PHE A 65 -20.83 6.96 0.34
CA PHE A 65 -20.49 5.95 -0.64
C PHE A 65 -20.11 4.61 0.01
N VAL A 66 -19.32 4.64 1.11
CA VAL A 66 -18.87 3.42 1.80
C VAL A 66 -20.06 2.66 2.37
N TYR A 67 -20.97 3.35 3.06
CA TYR A 67 -22.18 2.75 3.57
C TYR A 67 -23.01 2.11 2.45
N ARG A 68 -23.35 2.89 1.43
CA ARG A 68 -24.25 2.43 0.35
C ARG A 68 -23.71 1.23 -0.43
N HIS A 69 -22.39 1.10 -0.55
CA HIS A 69 -21.78 0.13 -1.45
C HIS A 69 -21.02 -1.01 -0.77
N TYR A 70 -20.63 -0.87 0.51
CA TYR A 70 -19.74 -1.82 1.17
C TYR A 70 -20.25 -2.33 2.53
N CYS A 71 -21.42 -1.89 2.99
CA CYS A 71 -21.96 -2.28 4.28
C CYS A 71 -23.07 -3.33 4.19
N ALA A 72 -23.20 -4.12 5.28
CA ALA A 72 -24.09 -5.25 5.35
C ALA A 72 -25.58 -4.91 5.14
N GLY A 73 -26.08 -3.85 5.80
CA GLY A 73 -27.47 -3.44 5.79
C GLY A 73 -27.85 -2.48 4.68
N SER A 74 -26.92 -2.10 3.79
CA SER A 74 -27.19 -1.13 2.72
C SER A 74 -28.00 -1.66 1.55
N GLY A 75 -28.23 -2.98 1.50
CA GLY A 75 -28.85 -3.65 0.35
C GLY A 75 -27.88 -3.94 -0.81
N SER A 76 -26.62 -3.55 -0.71
CA SER A 76 -25.60 -3.82 -1.75
C SER A 76 -25.20 -5.30 -1.88
N GLY A 77 -25.57 -6.13 -0.89
CA GLY A 77 -25.13 -7.51 -0.78
C GLY A 77 -23.67 -7.69 -0.38
N ARG A 78 -23.01 -6.62 0.04
CA ARG A 78 -21.60 -6.63 0.47
C ARG A 78 -21.48 -6.42 1.96
N ASN A 79 -20.51 -7.08 2.56
CA ASN A 79 -20.38 -7.18 4.02
C ASN A 79 -18.96 -6.83 4.48
N TYR A 80 -18.37 -5.77 3.92
CA TYR A 80 -17.02 -5.32 4.31
C TYR A 80 -17.00 -4.59 5.66
N PHE A 81 -18.07 -3.86 5.98
CA PHE A 81 -18.18 -3.11 7.23
C PHE A 81 -19.58 -3.24 7.80
N THR A 82 -19.70 -3.04 9.12
CA THR A 82 -21.00 -2.78 9.74
C THR A 82 -21.55 -1.45 9.25
N ASP A 83 -22.86 -1.27 9.31
CA ASP A 83 -23.53 -0.03 8.88
C ASP A 83 -23.03 1.19 9.66
N GLY A 84 -22.83 1.03 10.97
CA GLY A 84 -22.30 2.09 11.82
C GLY A 84 -20.89 2.52 11.43
N ASN A 85 -20.01 1.54 11.18
CA ASN A 85 -18.61 1.80 10.81
C ASN A 85 -18.50 2.44 9.42
N GLY A 86 -19.29 1.97 8.43
CA GLY A 86 -19.35 2.57 7.12
C GLY A 86 -19.83 4.01 7.12
N ARG A 87 -20.93 4.30 7.86
CA ARG A 87 -21.45 5.66 8.01
C ARG A 87 -20.47 6.61 8.70
N ARG A 88 -19.75 6.14 9.71
CA ARG A 88 -18.72 6.95 10.37
C ARG A 88 -17.50 7.18 9.49
N CYS A 89 -17.08 6.18 8.72
CA CYS A 89 -16.04 6.34 7.71
C CYS A 89 -16.43 7.42 6.70
N ASP A 90 -17.66 7.37 6.18
CA ASP A 90 -18.18 8.38 5.25
C ASP A 90 -18.22 9.78 5.89
N ALA A 91 -18.66 9.90 7.13
CA ALA A 91 -18.73 11.19 7.84
C ALA A 91 -17.33 11.82 7.96
N VAL A 92 -16.34 11.05 8.42
CA VAL A 92 -14.96 11.53 8.52
C VAL A 92 -14.43 11.89 7.12
N ARG A 93 -14.62 11.03 6.13
CA ARG A 93 -14.10 11.24 4.77
C ARG A 93 -14.64 12.51 4.12
N LEU A 94 -15.93 12.76 4.27
CA LEU A 94 -16.58 13.98 3.77
C LEU A 94 -16.14 15.24 4.51
N GLU A 95 -15.94 15.15 5.82
CA GLU A 95 -15.42 16.26 6.61
C GLU A 95 -13.99 16.65 6.20
N LEU A 96 -13.14 15.66 5.89
CA LEU A 96 -11.80 15.93 5.35
C LEU A 96 -11.86 16.73 4.04
N GLU A 97 -12.77 16.38 3.14
CA GLU A 97 -12.95 17.13 1.89
C GLU A 97 -13.50 18.54 2.15
N ARG A 98 -14.44 18.68 3.08
CA ARG A 98 -14.95 19.98 3.49
C ARG A 98 -13.83 20.89 4.01
N LEU A 99 -13.04 20.39 4.93
CA LEU A 99 -11.91 21.12 5.53
C LEU A 99 -10.88 21.54 4.48
N ARG A 100 -10.55 20.62 3.55
CA ARG A 100 -9.62 20.89 2.46
C ARG A 100 -10.14 21.97 1.52
N ASN A 101 -11.39 21.82 1.07
CA ASN A 101 -12.03 22.76 0.13
C ASN A 101 -12.24 24.14 0.74
N ALA A 102 -12.46 24.22 2.06
CA ALA A 102 -12.54 25.48 2.79
C ALA A 102 -11.18 26.12 3.08
N GLY A 103 -10.06 25.43 2.77
CA GLY A 103 -8.72 25.90 3.10
C GLY A 103 -8.39 25.88 4.60
N GLU A 104 -9.18 25.16 5.40
CA GLU A 104 -8.99 25.05 6.84
C GLU A 104 -7.84 24.10 7.22
N ILE A 105 -7.44 23.21 6.30
CA ILE A 105 -6.29 22.33 6.44
C ILE A 105 -5.39 22.44 5.21
N ASN A 106 -4.09 22.32 5.42
CA ASN A 106 -3.11 22.23 4.35
C ASN A 106 -2.92 20.77 3.87
N ASP A 107 -2.14 20.57 2.81
CA ASP A 107 -1.87 19.24 2.26
C ASP A 107 -1.24 18.28 3.28
N ALA A 108 -0.32 18.74 4.13
CA ALA A 108 0.30 17.91 5.16
C ALA A 108 -0.74 17.36 6.15
N GLN A 109 -1.64 18.23 6.63
CA GLN A 109 -2.74 17.85 7.51
C GLN A 109 -3.77 16.96 6.81
N TYR A 110 -4.09 17.26 5.55
CA TYR A 110 -5.02 16.44 4.76
C TYR A 110 -4.52 15.00 4.60
N PHE A 111 -3.28 14.79 4.15
CA PHE A 111 -2.73 13.46 3.99
C PHE A 111 -2.51 12.74 5.32
N TYR A 112 -2.20 13.48 6.39
CA TYR A 112 -2.15 12.92 7.73
C TYR A 112 -3.49 12.33 8.17
N LEU A 113 -4.58 13.11 8.04
CA LEU A 113 -5.92 12.68 8.45
C LEU A 113 -6.46 11.56 7.55
N LEU A 114 -6.25 11.65 6.24
CA LEU A 114 -6.68 10.63 5.30
C LEU A 114 -5.92 9.31 5.49
N ALA A 115 -4.61 9.36 5.73
CA ALA A 115 -3.83 8.18 6.07
C ALA A 115 -4.29 7.54 7.39
N SER A 116 -4.60 8.38 8.39
CA SER A 116 -5.17 7.92 9.67
C SER A 116 -6.53 7.25 9.47
N LEU A 117 -7.39 7.80 8.61
CA LEU A 117 -8.68 7.19 8.27
C LEU A 117 -8.50 5.83 7.59
N ILE A 118 -7.65 5.74 6.56
CA ILE A 118 -7.40 4.49 5.82
C ILE A 118 -6.88 3.40 6.76
N GLN A 119 -5.88 3.72 7.59
CA GLN A 119 -5.30 2.73 8.49
C GLN A 119 -6.23 2.34 9.64
N SER A 120 -7.07 3.28 10.09
CA SER A 120 -8.07 2.99 11.12
C SER A 120 -9.19 2.11 10.59
N ILE A 121 -9.80 2.44 9.45
CA ILE A 121 -10.95 1.68 8.94
C ILE A 121 -10.57 0.25 8.52
N ASP A 122 -9.34 0.02 8.08
CA ASP A 122 -8.84 -1.31 7.73
C ASP A 122 -8.90 -2.29 8.92
N LYS A 123 -8.72 -1.82 10.14
CA LYS A 123 -8.84 -2.63 11.38
C LYS A 123 -10.24 -3.20 11.59
N TYR A 124 -11.26 -2.54 11.05
CA TYR A 124 -12.68 -2.89 11.15
C TYR A 124 -13.22 -3.60 9.91
N ALA A 125 -12.36 -3.87 8.94
CA ALA A 125 -12.75 -4.57 7.72
C ALA A 125 -13.09 -6.03 7.99
N ASN A 126 -14.24 -6.50 7.49
CA ASN A 126 -14.71 -7.88 7.61
C ASN A 126 -14.13 -8.77 6.50
N THR A 127 -12.81 -8.87 6.47
CA THR A 127 -12.03 -9.63 5.50
C THR A 127 -11.06 -10.59 6.20
N ALA A 128 -10.52 -11.56 5.48
CA ALA A 128 -9.47 -12.43 6.02
C ALA A 128 -8.10 -11.73 6.05
N SER A 129 -7.77 -10.92 5.03
CA SER A 129 -6.56 -10.08 4.94
C SER A 129 -6.63 -9.08 3.80
N VAL A 130 -7.33 -9.40 2.72
CA VAL A 130 -7.45 -8.57 1.52
C VAL A 130 -8.92 -8.40 1.14
N TYR A 131 -9.24 -7.36 0.35
CA TYR A 131 -10.60 -7.02 -0.05
C TYR A 131 -11.09 -7.75 -1.30
N GLY A 132 -10.34 -8.72 -1.81
CA GLY A 132 -10.81 -9.59 -2.90
C GLY A 132 -12.03 -10.45 -2.53
N ALA A 133 -12.35 -10.55 -1.23
CA ALA A 133 -13.55 -11.16 -0.70
C ALA A 133 -13.87 -10.61 0.69
N PHE A 134 -15.14 -10.64 1.08
CA PHE A 134 -15.60 -10.37 2.45
C PHE A 134 -16.13 -11.66 3.10
N LEU A 135 -16.08 -11.69 4.44
CA LEU A 135 -16.61 -12.83 5.21
C LEU A 135 -18.14 -12.82 5.23
N LYS A 136 -18.77 -14.01 5.22
CA LYS A 136 -20.24 -14.15 5.28
C LYS A 136 -20.81 -13.59 6.59
N HIS A 137 -20.11 -13.84 7.70
CA HIS A 137 -20.48 -13.37 9.02
C HIS A 137 -19.51 -12.30 9.46
N ILE A 138 -20.00 -11.28 10.17
CA ILE A 138 -19.15 -10.23 10.71
C ILE A 138 -18.25 -10.83 11.78
N LYS A 139 -16.94 -10.64 11.66
CA LYS A 139 -15.95 -11.08 12.65
C LYS A 139 -15.93 -10.11 13.84
N LYS A 140 -15.61 -10.61 15.04
CA LYS A 140 -15.59 -9.82 16.29
C LYS A 140 -14.80 -8.51 16.20
N SER A 141 -13.69 -8.49 15.47
CA SER A 141 -12.92 -7.26 15.28
C SER A 141 -13.63 -6.20 14.44
N ALA A 142 -14.50 -6.62 13.51
CA ALA A 142 -15.28 -5.73 12.66
C ALA A 142 -16.60 -5.27 13.32
N GLU A 143 -17.05 -5.94 14.37
CA GLU A 143 -18.25 -5.54 15.15
C GLU A 143 -17.98 -4.33 16.06
N ARG A 144 -16.72 -4.07 16.40
CA ARG A 144 -16.38 -2.94 17.28
C ARG A 144 -16.70 -1.62 16.60
N ASP A 145 -17.09 -0.62 17.37
CA ASP A 145 -17.33 0.73 16.87
C ASP A 145 -16.05 1.36 16.35
N PHE A 146 -16.13 1.91 15.14
CA PHE A 146 -15.02 2.58 14.48
C PHE A 146 -14.51 3.76 15.34
N GLN A 147 -13.20 3.78 15.50
CA GLN A 147 -12.45 4.89 16.09
C GLN A 147 -11.35 5.33 15.12
N LEU A 148 -11.33 6.61 14.81
CA LEU A 148 -10.22 7.22 14.07
C LEU A 148 -9.01 7.33 15.00
N GLU A 149 -7.98 6.56 14.75
CA GLU A 149 -6.72 6.64 15.46
C GLU A 149 -5.74 7.49 14.67
N LEU A 150 -5.31 8.60 15.24
CA LEU A 150 -4.34 9.49 14.61
C LEU A 150 -2.96 8.84 14.60
N LEU A 151 -2.33 8.80 13.43
CA LEU A 151 -1.03 8.17 13.23
C LEU A 151 0.11 9.00 13.87
N PRO A 152 1.22 8.38 14.27
CA PRO A 152 2.40 9.13 14.69
C PRO A 152 3.01 9.88 13.51
N VAL A 153 3.51 11.08 13.78
CA VAL A 153 4.34 11.83 12.83
C VAL A 153 5.79 11.39 13.02
N ILE A 154 6.41 10.90 11.98
CA ILE A 154 7.80 10.40 12.01
C ILE A 154 8.75 11.56 11.72
N ASP A 155 9.67 11.81 12.62
CA ASP A 155 10.76 12.75 12.38
C ASP A 155 11.80 12.19 11.42
N GLY A 156 12.58 13.05 10.80
CA GLY A 156 13.60 12.69 9.82
C GLY A 156 14.20 13.90 9.14
N VAL A 157 15.03 13.65 8.12
CA VAL A 157 15.68 14.70 7.34
C VAL A 157 14.74 15.37 6.35
N ASP A 158 15.14 16.55 5.87
CA ASP A 158 14.43 17.25 4.78
C ASP A 158 14.60 16.55 3.42
N GLY A 159 13.75 16.93 2.47
CA GLY A 159 13.87 16.48 1.09
C GLY A 159 13.36 15.06 0.82
N CYS A 160 12.59 14.47 1.74
CA CYS A 160 11.86 13.23 1.44
C CYS A 160 10.80 13.47 0.35
N GLU A 161 10.69 12.53 -0.58
CA GLU A 161 9.82 12.64 -1.75
C GLU A 161 8.84 11.46 -1.82
N VAL A 162 7.62 11.71 -2.29
CA VAL A 162 6.59 10.68 -2.41
C VAL A 162 5.88 10.81 -3.75
N TYR A 163 5.87 9.71 -4.50
CA TYR A 163 5.31 9.62 -5.85
C TYR A 163 4.16 8.62 -5.93
N ASN A 164 3.30 8.79 -6.94
CA ASN A 164 2.23 7.85 -7.28
C ASN A 164 2.26 7.59 -8.79
N GLU A 165 3.27 6.86 -9.23
CA GLU A 165 3.59 6.68 -10.64
C GLU A 165 4.00 5.24 -10.97
N ASP A 166 4.02 4.90 -12.25
CA ASP A 166 4.66 3.67 -12.70
C ASP A 166 6.16 3.74 -12.45
N ILE A 167 6.70 2.70 -11.81
CA ILE A 167 8.11 2.66 -11.41
C ILE A 167 9.06 2.74 -12.62
N ASN A 168 8.70 2.12 -13.76
CA ASN A 168 9.53 2.12 -14.95
C ASN A 168 9.64 3.53 -15.59
N ALA A 169 8.62 4.36 -15.38
CA ALA A 169 8.70 5.78 -15.73
C ALA A 169 9.51 6.58 -14.69
N LEU A 170 9.28 6.34 -13.41
CA LEU A 170 9.90 7.09 -12.32
C LEU A 170 11.41 6.86 -12.21
N ILE A 171 11.88 5.60 -12.37
CA ILE A 171 13.30 5.22 -12.18
C ILE A 171 14.27 6.04 -13.06
N ARG A 172 13.80 6.60 -14.15
CA ARG A 172 14.60 7.44 -15.06
C ARG A 172 14.86 8.84 -14.51
N ARG A 173 14.15 9.26 -13.46
CA ARG A 173 14.18 10.63 -12.91
C ARG A 173 14.71 10.71 -11.49
N VAL A 174 14.79 9.56 -10.81
CA VAL A 174 15.26 9.49 -9.42
C VAL A 174 16.63 8.81 -9.34
N GLU A 175 17.40 9.20 -8.32
CA GLU A 175 18.73 8.68 -8.06
C GLU A 175 19.06 8.71 -6.57
N GLY A 176 20.03 7.92 -6.14
CA GLY A 176 20.44 7.88 -4.74
C GLY A 176 21.43 6.75 -4.43
N ASP A 177 21.58 6.46 -3.14
CA ASP A 177 22.55 5.46 -2.68
C ASP A 177 21.94 4.04 -2.71
N ILE A 178 20.73 3.88 -2.16
CA ILE A 178 20.08 2.57 -1.96
C ILE A 178 18.72 2.57 -2.63
N LEU A 179 18.47 1.56 -3.47
CA LEU A 179 17.17 1.23 -4.04
C LEU A 179 16.66 -0.08 -3.45
N TYR A 180 15.47 -0.06 -2.87
CA TYR A 180 14.74 -1.24 -2.43
C TYR A 180 13.54 -1.50 -3.34
N LEU A 181 13.41 -2.73 -3.78
CA LEU A 181 12.35 -3.21 -4.68
C LEU A 181 11.63 -4.41 -4.03
N ASP A 182 10.33 -4.32 -3.88
CA ASP A 182 9.45 -5.40 -3.43
C ASP A 182 8.24 -5.51 -4.39
N PRO A 183 8.49 -5.88 -5.67
CA PRO A 183 7.45 -5.92 -6.67
C PRO A 183 6.44 -7.03 -6.39
N PRO A 184 5.21 -6.94 -6.92
CA PRO A 184 4.28 -8.05 -6.92
C PRO A 184 4.92 -9.32 -7.50
N TYR A 185 4.86 -10.41 -6.76
CA TYR A 185 5.43 -11.70 -7.16
C TYR A 185 4.40 -12.69 -7.74
N ASN A 186 3.11 -12.33 -7.77
CA ASN A 186 2.04 -13.20 -8.27
C ASN A 186 1.09 -12.46 -9.24
N ALA A 187 0.25 -13.21 -9.94
CA ALA A 187 -0.67 -12.68 -10.95
C ALA A 187 -1.84 -11.84 -10.39
N ARG A 188 -1.98 -11.74 -9.07
CA ARG A 188 -3.07 -10.97 -8.44
C ARG A 188 -2.72 -9.48 -8.41
N GLN A 189 -3.54 -8.68 -9.07
CA GLN A 189 -3.38 -7.23 -9.08
C GLN A 189 -3.72 -6.62 -7.70
N TYR A 190 -2.83 -5.78 -7.17
CA TYR A 190 -3.03 -5.08 -5.89
C TYR A 190 -4.25 -4.15 -5.94
N CYS A 191 -4.52 -3.52 -7.08
CA CYS A 191 -5.72 -2.73 -7.30
C CYS A 191 -7.03 -3.52 -7.08
N SER A 192 -7.02 -4.84 -7.28
CA SER A 192 -8.17 -5.70 -6.96
C SER A 192 -8.18 -6.14 -5.49
N ASN A 193 -7.00 -6.36 -4.91
CA ASN A 193 -6.88 -6.80 -3.52
C ASN A 193 -7.25 -5.71 -2.52
N TYR A 194 -7.03 -4.43 -2.86
CA TYR A 194 -7.22 -3.29 -1.95
C TYR A 194 -8.18 -2.24 -2.50
N HIS A 195 -9.08 -2.64 -3.43
CA HIS A 195 -10.01 -1.73 -4.13
C HIS A 195 -10.93 -0.91 -3.20
N VAL A 196 -11.27 -1.43 -2.01
CA VAL A 196 -12.10 -0.71 -1.06
C VAL A 196 -11.31 0.43 -0.42
N LEU A 197 -10.06 0.19 0.01
CA LEU A 197 -9.19 1.25 0.54
C LEU A 197 -8.89 2.31 -0.52
N GLU A 198 -8.67 1.89 -1.77
CA GLU A 198 -8.49 2.78 -2.90
C GLU A 198 -9.72 3.66 -3.13
N THR A 199 -10.93 3.09 -3.00
CA THR A 199 -12.19 3.83 -3.14
C THR A 199 -12.39 4.82 -2.00
N ILE A 200 -12.06 4.46 -0.76
CA ILE A 200 -12.11 5.36 0.40
C ILE A 200 -11.08 6.50 0.22
N ALA A 201 -9.87 6.18 -0.24
CA ALA A 201 -8.82 7.18 -0.45
C ALA A 201 -9.22 8.23 -1.50
N ARG A 202 -9.71 7.78 -2.66
CA ARG A 202 -10.13 8.67 -3.76
C ARG A 202 -11.47 9.35 -3.53
N TYR A 203 -12.42 8.61 -3.01
CA TYR A 203 -13.81 9.00 -2.79
C TYR A 203 -14.48 9.64 -4.02
N ASP A 204 -14.20 9.09 -5.18
CA ASP A 204 -14.53 9.60 -6.50
C ASP A 204 -15.81 9.00 -7.09
N ASN A 205 -16.60 8.29 -6.27
CA ASN A 205 -17.87 7.65 -6.64
C ASN A 205 -17.78 6.77 -7.91
N PRO A 206 -16.81 5.84 -7.99
CA PRO A 206 -16.60 5.06 -9.20
C PRO A 206 -17.75 4.09 -9.45
N PRO A 207 -18.05 3.71 -10.71
CA PRO A 207 -18.89 2.58 -10.99
C PRO A 207 -18.24 1.30 -10.43
N LEU A 208 -19.04 0.50 -9.74
CA LEU A 208 -18.59 -0.75 -9.13
C LEU A 208 -19.12 -1.96 -9.90
N SER A 209 -18.31 -3.00 -9.99
CA SER A 209 -18.63 -4.23 -10.69
C SER A 209 -18.44 -5.48 -9.84
N GLY A 210 -19.16 -6.54 -10.20
CA GLY A 210 -19.03 -7.85 -9.55
C GLY A 210 -19.53 -7.90 -8.11
N LYS A 211 -19.45 -9.08 -7.52
CA LYS A 211 -19.93 -9.37 -6.16
C LYS A 211 -19.16 -8.56 -5.11
N THR A 212 -17.86 -8.35 -5.31
CA THR A 212 -16.98 -7.68 -4.36
C THR A 212 -16.99 -6.15 -4.50
N GLY A 213 -17.67 -5.59 -5.51
CA GLY A 213 -17.74 -4.15 -5.73
C GLY A 213 -16.39 -3.57 -6.19
N LEU A 214 -15.78 -4.22 -7.19
CA LEU A 214 -14.53 -3.75 -7.77
C LEU A 214 -14.74 -2.44 -8.53
N ARG A 215 -13.86 -1.48 -8.28
CA ARG A 215 -13.68 -0.32 -9.16
C ARG A 215 -12.84 -0.68 -10.38
N ALA A 216 -12.98 0.06 -11.49
CA ALA A 216 -12.10 -0.11 -12.63
C ALA A 216 -10.64 0.17 -12.23
N ALA A 217 -9.74 -0.72 -12.62
CA ALA A 217 -8.32 -0.62 -12.25
C ALA A 217 -7.59 0.53 -12.98
N GLY A 218 -8.04 0.87 -14.20
CA GLY A 218 -7.38 1.91 -15.02
C GLY A 218 -5.88 1.64 -15.18
N GLU A 219 -5.08 2.67 -14.96
CA GLU A 219 -3.61 2.63 -15.03
C GLU A 219 -2.94 1.96 -13.82
N GLN A 220 -3.71 1.50 -12.83
CA GLN A 220 -3.17 0.88 -11.61
C GLN A 220 -2.83 -0.61 -11.77
N ARG A 221 -2.92 -1.14 -12.99
CA ARG A 221 -2.48 -2.50 -13.28
C ARG A 221 -0.97 -2.57 -13.38
N SER A 222 -0.38 -3.44 -12.56
CA SER A 222 1.07 -3.66 -12.58
C SER A 222 1.48 -4.68 -13.63
N ALA A 223 2.47 -4.35 -14.46
CA ALA A 223 3.09 -5.27 -15.41
C ALA A 223 3.87 -6.38 -14.70
N TYR A 224 4.25 -6.18 -13.44
CA TYR A 224 4.88 -7.20 -12.59
C TYR A 224 3.95 -8.35 -12.21
N CYS A 225 2.62 -8.20 -12.37
CA CYS A 225 1.65 -9.27 -12.13
C CYS A 225 1.42 -10.20 -13.35
N SER A 226 2.30 -10.18 -14.33
CA SER A 226 2.23 -11.02 -15.53
C SER A 226 3.56 -11.74 -15.77
N SER A 227 3.52 -13.08 -15.87
CA SER A 227 4.72 -13.88 -16.20
C SER A 227 5.32 -13.56 -17.55
N ARG A 228 4.58 -12.89 -18.43
CA ARG A 228 5.08 -12.49 -19.77
C ARG A 228 5.91 -11.21 -19.74
N THR A 229 5.70 -10.36 -18.73
CA THR A 229 6.28 -9.01 -18.69
C THR A 229 7.13 -8.75 -17.45
N ALA A 230 6.95 -9.51 -16.37
CA ALA A 230 7.58 -9.23 -15.09
C ALA A 230 9.11 -9.16 -15.15
N ALA A 231 9.74 -10.10 -15.87
CA ALA A 231 11.20 -10.12 -16.03
C ALA A 231 11.71 -8.91 -16.84
N ASP A 232 11.04 -8.59 -17.96
CA ASP A 232 11.41 -7.48 -18.83
C ASP A 232 11.32 -6.13 -18.12
N VAL A 233 10.22 -5.89 -17.37
CA VAL A 233 10.05 -4.62 -16.64
C VAL A 233 10.99 -4.53 -15.43
N LEU A 234 11.34 -5.64 -14.79
CA LEU A 234 12.37 -5.67 -13.76
C LEU A 234 13.74 -5.31 -14.34
N GLU A 235 14.12 -5.94 -15.46
CA GLU A 235 15.39 -5.64 -16.15
C GLU A 235 15.46 -4.18 -16.59
N ASP A 236 14.35 -3.62 -17.09
CA ASP A 236 14.29 -2.21 -17.48
C ASP A 236 14.56 -1.28 -16.29
N VAL A 237 14.00 -1.57 -15.10
CA VAL A 237 14.30 -0.81 -13.86
C VAL A 237 15.77 -0.94 -13.50
N LEU A 238 16.34 -2.14 -13.48
CA LEU A 238 17.75 -2.35 -13.12
C LEU A 238 18.69 -1.63 -14.10
N ARG A 239 18.37 -1.63 -15.39
CA ARG A 239 19.14 -0.94 -16.44
C ARG A 239 19.20 0.57 -16.19
N HIS A 240 18.06 1.21 -15.86
CA HIS A 240 17.95 2.66 -15.74
C HIS A 240 18.19 3.18 -14.32
N ALA A 241 18.25 2.30 -13.31
CA ALA A 241 18.49 2.70 -11.93
C ALA A 241 19.86 3.40 -11.79
N ARG A 242 19.85 4.60 -11.21
CA ARG A 242 21.03 5.39 -10.82
C ARG A 242 21.24 5.31 -9.32
N PHE A 243 21.47 4.08 -8.83
CA PHE A 243 21.67 3.74 -7.42
C PHE A 243 22.86 2.80 -7.30
N GLN A 244 23.68 3.02 -6.29
CA GLN A 244 24.87 2.20 -6.04
C GLN A 244 24.49 0.79 -5.55
N TYR A 245 23.53 0.74 -4.59
CA TYR A 245 23.08 -0.51 -4.00
C TYR A 245 21.62 -0.76 -4.35
N ILE A 246 21.32 -1.94 -4.89
CA ILE A 246 19.95 -2.35 -5.22
C ILE A 246 19.63 -3.63 -4.48
N PHE A 247 18.56 -3.60 -3.70
CA PHE A 247 18.00 -4.75 -2.99
C PHE A 247 16.65 -5.10 -3.59
N LEU A 248 16.48 -6.37 -3.97
CA LEU A 248 15.22 -6.90 -4.47
C LEU A 248 14.75 -8.01 -3.50
N SER A 249 13.58 -7.80 -2.90
CA SER A 249 12.84 -8.83 -2.16
C SER A 249 12.00 -9.63 -3.14
N TYR A 250 12.14 -10.95 -3.13
CA TYR A 250 11.35 -11.85 -3.96
C TYR A 250 11.28 -13.24 -3.34
N ASN A 251 10.37 -14.11 -3.80
CA ASN A 251 10.26 -15.44 -3.22
C ASN A 251 10.30 -16.56 -4.28
N ASN A 252 10.42 -17.81 -3.81
CA ASN A 252 10.54 -18.99 -4.66
C ASN A 252 9.26 -19.36 -5.42
N GLU A 253 8.14 -18.72 -5.14
CA GLU A 253 6.85 -18.93 -5.82
C GLU A 253 6.51 -17.80 -6.78
N GLY A 254 7.44 -16.87 -6.96
CA GLY A 254 7.25 -15.70 -7.81
C GLY A 254 7.14 -16.02 -9.29
N LEU A 255 6.59 -15.07 -10.06
CA LEU A 255 6.40 -15.20 -11.51
C LEU A 255 7.71 -15.23 -12.29
N ILE A 256 8.78 -14.63 -11.74
CA ILE A 256 10.13 -14.66 -12.32
C ILE A 256 10.91 -15.77 -11.63
N PRO A 257 11.40 -16.78 -12.34
CA PRO A 257 12.24 -17.84 -11.77
C PRO A 257 13.52 -17.29 -11.12
N LEU A 258 13.97 -17.93 -10.04
CA LEU A 258 15.17 -17.53 -9.32
C LEU A 258 16.39 -17.37 -10.22
N GLU A 259 16.64 -18.35 -11.10
CA GLU A 259 17.78 -18.34 -12.03
C GLU A 259 17.71 -17.17 -13.02
N GLU A 260 16.51 -16.78 -13.43
CA GLU A 260 16.30 -15.65 -14.31
C GLU A 260 16.63 -14.32 -13.62
N ILE A 261 16.16 -14.12 -12.36
CA ILE A 261 16.51 -12.95 -11.54
C ILE A 261 18.03 -12.86 -11.38
N GLN A 262 18.68 -13.97 -11.02
CA GLN A 262 20.13 -14.03 -10.84
C GLN A 262 20.86 -13.65 -12.15
N THR A 263 20.39 -14.17 -13.28
CA THR A 263 20.97 -13.89 -14.59
C THR A 263 20.83 -12.42 -14.95
N ILE A 264 19.66 -11.83 -14.73
CA ILE A 264 19.40 -10.40 -14.99
C ILE A 264 20.31 -9.54 -14.11
N MET A 265 20.32 -9.77 -12.79
CA MET A 265 21.07 -8.92 -11.85
C MET A 265 22.57 -8.94 -12.11
N ARG A 266 23.16 -10.10 -12.42
CA ARG A 266 24.59 -10.24 -12.73
C ARG A 266 25.05 -9.48 -13.99
N ARG A 267 24.14 -9.04 -14.85
CA ARG A 267 24.46 -8.20 -16.01
C ARG A 267 24.83 -6.77 -15.62
N TYR A 268 24.46 -6.34 -14.41
CA TYR A 268 24.54 -4.94 -13.99
C TYR A 268 25.52 -4.69 -12.83
N GLY A 269 26.26 -5.71 -12.37
CA GLY A 269 27.27 -5.54 -11.35
C GLY A 269 27.51 -6.76 -10.46
N ALA A 270 28.16 -6.54 -9.33
CA ALA A 270 28.44 -7.60 -8.34
C ALA A 270 27.13 -8.01 -7.62
N TYR A 271 26.86 -9.33 -7.65
CA TYR A 271 25.60 -9.87 -7.14
C TYR A 271 25.84 -10.88 -6.03
N GLU A 272 25.02 -10.72 -4.96
CA GLU A 272 24.91 -11.68 -3.85
C GLU A 272 23.42 -11.94 -3.55
N MET A 273 23.14 -13.01 -2.80
CA MET A 273 21.77 -13.35 -2.39
C MET A 273 21.76 -13.94 -1.00
N PHE A 274 20.78 -13.53 -0.20
CA PHE A 274 20.43 -14.12 1.09
C PHE A 274 19.07 -14.80 0.99
N SER A 275 18.86 -15.87 1.75
CA SER A 275 17.56 -16.56 1.81
C SER A 275 17.16 -16.84 3.23
N THR A 276 15.86 -16.85 3.49
CA THR A 276 15.28 -17.23 4.77
C THR A 276 14.00 -18.01 4.58
N ASP A 277 13.77 -19.00 5.44
CA ASP A 277 12.51 -19.72 5.47
C ASP A 277 11.44 -18.88 6.15
N TYR A 278 10.39 -18.54 5.42
CA TYR A 278 9.26 -17.79 5.93
C TYR A 278 8.05 -18.69 6.14
N ARG A 279 7.53 -18.73 7.38
CA ARG A 279 6.29 -19.46 7.68
C ARG A 279 5.12 -18.71 7.09
N ARG A 280 4.34 -19.37 6.21
CA ARG A 280 3.13 -18.76 5.62
C ARG A 280 2.16 -18.32 6.70
N PHE A 281 1.59 -17.16 6.53
CA PHE A 281 0.44 -16.73 7.31
C PHE A 281 -0.75 -17.65 7.00
N LYS A 282 -1.26 -18.34 8.00
CA LYS A 282 -2.41 -19.26 7.88
C LYS A 282 -3.71 -18.45 7.90
N ALA A 283 -4.17 -18.00 6.73
CA ALA A 283 -5.46 -17.33 6.58
C ALA A 283 -6.64 -18.32 6.38
N ASP A 284 -6.37 -19.61 6.13
CA ASP A 284 -7.41 -20.60 5.80
C ASP A 284 -7.05 -21.99 6.35
N THR A 285 -8.07 -22.86 6.49
CA THR A 285 -7.89 -24.26 6.94
C THR A 285 -7.22 -25.10 5.85
N ASP A 286 -6.47 -26.14 6.26
CA ASP A 286 -5.67 -26.99 5.35
C ASP A 286 -6.49 -27.74 4.29
N GLU A 287 -7.83 -27.89 4.48
CA GLU A 287 -8.74 -28.61 3.59
C GLU A 287 -9.02 -27.86 2.26
N ASN A 288 -8.87 -26.54 2.24
CA ASN A 288 -9.17 -25.70 1.07
C ASN A 288 -7.93 -25.25 0.28
N ARG A 289 -6.75 -25.81 0.58
CA ARG A 289 -5.48 -25.37 0.00
C ARG A 289 -5.07 -26.17 -1.24
N ARG A 290 -4.69 -25.45 -2.28
CA ARG A 290 -4.03 -26.03 -3.48
C ARG A 290 -2.52 -26.27 -3.29
N HIS A 291 -1.90 -25.81 -2.19
CA HIS A 291 -0.47 -25.91 -1.92
C HIS A 291 -0.18 -26.76 -0.68
N ARG A 292 0.77 -27.70 -0.81
CA ARG A 292 1.16 -28.64 0.26
C ARG A 292 2.28 -28.15 1.18
N SER A 293 2.97 -27.05 0.80
CA SER A 293 4.09 -26.52 1.59
C SER A 293 3.61 -25.51 2.65
N SER A 294 4.08 -25.65 3.88
CA SER A 294 3.80 -24.76 5.02
C SER A 294 4.76 -23.56 5.09
N SER A 295 5.80 -23.52 4.26
CA SER A 295 6.82 -22.47 4.22
C SER A 295 7.05 -21.99 2.78
N THR A 296 7.46 -20.75 2.67
CA THR A 296 7.94 -20.11 1.44
C THR A 296 9.37 -19.67 1.70
N ILE A 297 10.25 -19.76 0.72
CA ILE A 297 11.60 -19.22 0.82
C ILE A 297 11.56 -17.79 0.31
N GLU A 298 11.92 -16.86 1.17
CA GLU A 298 12.11 -15.46 0.80
C GLU A 298 13.58 -15.21 0.47
N TYR A 299 13.81 -14.49 -0.62
CA TYR A 299 15.13 -14.10 -1.10
C TYR A 299 15.31 -12.60 -0.98
N LEU A 300 16.48 -12.18 -0.50
CA LEU A 300 16.95 -10.81 -0.64
C LEU A 300 18.14 -10.84 -1.63
N HIS A 301 17.89 -10.38 -2.82
CA HIS A 301 18.90 -10.21 -3.85
C HIS A 301 19.60 -8.87 -3.64
N CYS A 302 20.92 -8.87 -3.68
CA CYS A 302 21.76 -7.69 -3.46
C CYS A 302 22.63 -7.48 -4.72
N LEU A 303 22.58 -6.27 -5.27
CA LEU A 303 23.36 -5.84 -6.40
C LEU A 303 24.15 -4.59 -6.02
N ILE A 304 25.46 -4.63 -6.21
CA ILE A 304 26.31 -3.44 -6.26
C ILE A 304 26.49 -3.12 -7.74
N LYS A 305 25.82 -2.06 -8.18
CA LYS A 305 25.77 -1.70 -9.59
C LYS A 305 27.09 -1.12 -10.04
N ASP A 306 27.57 -1.57 -11.21
CA ASP A 306 28.72 -0.96 -11.90
C ASP A 306 28.35 0.47 -12.30
N GLY A 307 29.27 1.42 -12.15
CA GLY A 307 29.07 2.84 -12.39
C GLY A 307 28.86 3.18 -13.87
#